data_d7ff173c1fba5b943c57d6da5157dd73
#
_entry.id   d7ff173c1fba5b943c57d6da5157dd73
#
_cell.length_a   1.000
_cell.length_b   1.000
_cell.length_c   1.000
_cell.angle_alpha   90.00
_cell.angle_beta   90.00
_cell.angle_gamma   90.00
#
_symmetry.space_group_name_H-M   'P 1'
#
loop_
_entity.id
_entity.type
_entity.pdbx_description
1 polymer ?
#
loop_
_entity_poly.entity_id
_entity_poly.type
_entity_poly.pdbx_seq_one_letter_code
_entity_poly.pdbx_strand_id
1 'polypeptide(L)'
;METPHMKRAIQLQCPLIIYMLILFLIPVSDASSADQQVITDDGREVLLKGDGTWIFLSTDRFANTEDGQRVQLKQDGSWQYMGNAPMVTQDHVKSTLLDIKLQKVVIERHEKKVQKNVRLRTQTVFYVNLGLSGLAKKDISIIKNDMSHIEVNDNNGKTYPVLSIHPEPVVLNPGSDTTMVIRADGSPLWLDDVKSRSVIFKPEIYGIQQPVTLSRDVDDFEEKKVAGFE
;
A
#
# COMPACT_ATOMS: atom_id res chain seq x y z
N MET A 1 -37.05 -28.63 -79.83
CA MET A 1 -37.87 -29.01 -78.67
C MET A 1 -36.88 -29.38 -77.58
N GLU A 2 -36.42 -28.44 -76.83
CA GLU A 2 -35.44 -28.65 -75.77
C GLU A 2 -36.04 -28.21 -74.43
N THR A 3 -36.00 -29.08 -73.44
CA THR A 3 -36.51 -28.85 -72.11
C THR A 3 -35.41 -28.21 -71.28
N PRO A 4 -35.68 -27.16 -70.50
CA PRO A 4 -34.62 -26.56 -69.67
C PRO A 4 -34.52 -27.32 -68.27
N HIS A 5 -33.31 -27.72 -67.98
CA HIS A 5 -32.92 -28.28 -66.68
C HIS A 5 -32.95 -27.22 -65.57
N MET A 6 -33.83 -27.42 -64.60
CA MET A 6 -33.97 -26.63 -63.38
C MET A 6 -32.88 -27.03 -62.39
N LYS A 7 -31.84 -26.19 -62.23
CA LYS A 7 -30.81 -26.36 -61.17
C LYS A 7 -31.37 -25.87 -59.83
N ARG A 8 -31.63 -26.79 -58.90
CA ARG A 8 -31.94 -26.47 -57.50
C ARG A 8 -30.69 -25.93 -56.81
N ALA A 9 -30.73 -24.68 -56.38
CA ALA A 9 -29.73 -24.11 -55.47
C ALA A 9 -30.00 -24.63 -54.05
N ILE A 10 -29.07 -25.41 -53.53
CA ILE A 10 -29.06 -25.79 -52.11
C ILE A 10 -28.51 -24.62 -51.35
N GLN A 11 -29.36 -23.85 -50.66
CA GLN A 11 -28.95 -22.81 -49.71
C GLN A 11 -28.39 -23.47 -48.45
N LEU A 12 -27.11 -23.40 -48.24
CA LEU A 12 -26.45 -23.74 -46.98
C LEU A 12 -26.81 -22.67 -45.94
N GLN A 13 -27.88 -22.92 -45.19
CA GLN A 13 -28.18 -22.16 -43.96
C GLN A 13 -27.65 -22.92 -42.75
N CYS A 14 -26.35 -22.95 -42.50
CA CYS A 14 -25.82 -23.50 -41.25
C CYS A 14 -24.43 -23.01 -40.80
N PRO A 15 -24.09 -21.72 -40.78
CA PRO A 15 -22.97 -21.31 -39.94
C PRO A 15 -23.41 -20.78 -38.56
N LEU A 16 -24.66 -20.33 -38.37
CA LEU A 16 -25.06 -19.68 -37.13
C LEU A 16 -25.35 -20.65 -35.97
N ILE A 17 -25.80 -21.84 -36.28
CA ILE A 17 -26.13 -22.86 -35.25
C ILE A 17 -24.84 -23.48 -34.66
N ILE A 18 -23.80 -23.63 -35.44
CA ILE A 18 -22.51 -24.17 -34.96
C ILE A 18 -21.80 -23.17 -34.04
N TYR A 19 -21.94 -21.87 -34.30
CA TYR A 19 -21.35 -20.84 -33.44
C TYR A 19 -22.04 -20.73 -32.07
N MET A 20 -23.34 -21.01 -32.02
CA MET A 20 -24.09 -20.96 -30.77
C MET A 20 -23.83 -22.19 -29.87
N LEU A 21 -23.42 -23.32 -30.47
CA LEU A 21 -23.10 -24.55 -29.70
C LEU A 21 -21.68 -24.49 -29.08
N ILE A 22 -20.75 -23.73 -29.68
CA ILE A 22 -19.37 -23.57 -29.16
C ILE A 22 -19.32 -22.63 -27.96
N LEU A 23 -20.28 -21.72 -27.79
CA LEU A 23 -20.33 -20.78 -26.67
C LEU A 23 -20.73 -21.45 -25.34
N PHE A 24 -21.26 -22.70 -25.37
CA PHE A 24 -21.67 -23.42 -24.17
C PHE A 24 -20.59 -24.34 -23.57
N LEU A 25 -19.40 -24.41 -24.19
CA LEU A 25 -18.28 -25.24 -23.75
C LEU A 25 -17.15 -24.44 -23.10
N ILE A 26 -17.44 -23.24 -22.57
CA ILE A 26 -16.47 -22.54 -21.72
C ILE A 26 -16.47 -23.29 -20.39
N PRO A 27 -15.38 -23.99 -20.00
CA PRO A 27 -15.29 -24.55 -18.68
C PRO A 27 -15.38 -23.36 -17.70
N VAL A 28 -16.41 -23.35 -16.87
CA VAL A 28 -16.43 -22.50 -15.68
C VAL A 28 -15.29 -23.03 -14.83
N SER A 29 -14.14 -22.36 -14.90
CA SER A 29 -13.06 -22.60 -13.96
C SER A 29 -13.61 -22.20 -12.61
N ASP A 30 -13.91 -23.16 -11.75
CA ASP A 30 -14.11 -22.93 -10.34
C ASP A 30 -12.85 -22.17 -9.87
N ALA A 31 -13.01 -20.88 -9.59
CA ALA A 31 -11.98 -20.10 -8.95
C ALA A 31 -11.85 -20.68 -7.53
N SER A 32 -11.03 -21.70 -7.40
CA SER A 32 -10.63 -22.22 -6.10
C SER A 32 -9.94 -21.05 -5.41
N SER A 33 -10.62 -20.44 -4.45
CA SER A 33 -10.03 -19.46 -3.58
C SER A 33 -8.86 -20.12 -2.87
N ALA A 34 -7.67 -19.56 -3.00
CA ALA A 34 -6.50 -20.07 -2.27
C ALA A 34 -6.76 -19.95 -0.77
N ASP A 35 -6.27 -20.92 -0.01
CA ASP A 35 -6.31 -20.88 1.45
C ASP A 35 -5.66 -19.58 1.95
N GLN A 36 -6.34 -18.89 2.86
CA GLN A 36 -5.89 -17.61 3.41
C GLN A 36 -5.75 -17.70 4.92
N GLN A 37 -4.57 -17.36 5.42
CA GLN A 37 -4.35 -17.23 6.86
C GLN A 37 -4.76 -15.83 7.33
N VAL A 38 -5.61 -15.77 8.34
CA VAL A 38 -6.11 -14.53 8.95
C VAL A 38 -6.02 -14.60 10.47
N ILE A 39 -6.06 -13.44 11.11
CA ILE A 39 -6.11 -13.32 12.57
C ILE A 39 -7.48 -12.78 12.94
N THR A 40 -8.17 -13.47 13.82
CA THR A 40 -9.46 -13.05 14.37
C THR A 40 -9.30 -11.87 15.33
N ASP A 41 -10.38 -11.14 15.62
CA ASP A 41 -10.37 -9.99 16.54
C ASP A 41 -9.89 -10.36 17.95
N ASP A 42 -10.14 -11.61 18.39
CA ASP A 42 -9.64 -12.15 19.65
C ASP A 42 -8.19 -12.69 19.54
N GLY A 43 -7.55 -12.49 18.39
CA GLY A 43 -6.13 -12.73 18.19
C GLY A 43 -5.73 -14.14 17.84
N ARG A 44 -6.67 -15.03 17.53
CA ARG A 44 -6.37 -16.41 17.13
C ARG A 44 -6.07 -16.49 15.62
N GLU A 45 -5.13 -17.34 15.26
CA GLU A 45 -4.84 -17.63 13.86
C GLU A 45 -5.81 -18.64 13.30
N VAL A 46 -6.38 -18.31 12.14
CA VAL A 46 -7.37 -19.10 11.43
C VAL A 46 -6.93 -19.28 9.98
N LEU A 47 -7.07 -20.49 9.48
CA LEU A 47 -6.95 -20.78 8.05
C LEU A 47 -8.36 -20.78 7.44
N LEU A 48 -8.64 -19.82 6.58
CA LEU A 48 -9.82 -19.83 5.70
C LEU A 48 -9.49 -20.69 4.49
N LYS A 49 -10.28 -21.74 4.28
CA LYS A 49 -10.06 -22.66 3.18
C LYS A 49 -10.86 -22.24 1.95
N GLY A 50 -10.36 -22.60 0.78
CA GLY A 50 -11.01 -22.31 -0.49
C GLY A 50 -12.40 -22.96 -0.66
N ASP A 51 -12.75 -23.94 0.17
CA ASP A 51 -14.06 -24.59 0.22
C ASP A 51 -15.10 -23.83 1.07
N GLY A 52 -14.75 -22.67 1.63
CA GLY A 52 -15.60 -21.87 2.50
C GLY A 52 -15.61 -22.32 3.97
N THR A 53 -14.81 -23.32 4.34
CA THR A 53 -14.61 -23.72 5.74
C THR A 53 -13.42 -23.01 6.37
N TRP A 54 -13.27 -23.12 7.68
CA TRP A 54 -12.13 -22.57 8.40
C TRP A 54 -11.70 -23.45 9.57
N ILE A 55 -10.44 -23.33 9.97
CA ILE A 55 -9.89 -24.03 11.14
C ILE A 55 -8.98 -23.11 11.94
N PHE A 56 -8.95 -23.26 13.26
CA PHE A 56 -7.91 -22.64 14.07
C PHE A 56 -6.56 -23.34 13.81
N LEU A 57 -5.52 -22.56 13.55
CA LEU A 57 -4.17 -23.10 13.35
C LEU A 57 -3.48 -23.44 14.68
N SER A 58 -3.90 -22.80 15.76
CA SER A 58 -3.35 -23.01 17.08
C SER A 58 -4.43 -22.88 18.16
N THR A 59 -4.27 -23.56 19.27
CA THR A 59 -5.08 -23.36 20.48
C THR A 59 -4.54 -22.22 21.35
N ASP A 60 -3.40 -21.65 20.98
CA ASP A 60 -2.79 -20.53 21.68
C ASP A 60 -3.68 -19.29 21.56
N ARG A 61 -3.69 -18.52 22.60
CA ARG A 61 -4.38 -17.23 22.64
C ARG A 61 -3.38 -16.11 22.44
N PHE A 62 -3.84 -15.01 21.91
CA PHE A 62 -3.02 -13.82 21.74
C PHE A 62 -3.65 -12.66 22.48
N ALA A 63 -2.82 -11.81 23.04
CA ALA A 63 -3.23 -10.57 23.68
C ALA A 63 -2.32 -9.42 23.21
N ASN A 64 -2.86 -8.20 23.23
CA ASN A 64 -2.07 -7.01 23.00
C ASN A 64 -1.84 -6.33 24.36
N THR A 65 -0.60 -5.94 24.60
CA THR A 65 -0.23 -5.18 25.80
C THR A 65 -0.56 -3.70 25.63
N GLU A 66 -0.61 -2.93 26.68
CA GLU A 66 -0.92 -1.48 26.63
C GLU A 66 0.12 -0.69 25.85
N ASP A 67 1.37 -1.15 25.82
CA ASP A 67 2.46 -0.55 25.03
C ASP A 67 2.45 -0.97 23.55
N GLY A 68 1.37 -1.64 23.11
CA GLY A 68 1.15 -2.01 21.71
C GLY A 68 2.01 -3.16 21.22
N GLN A 69 2.38 -4.08 22.09
CA GLN A 69 3.04 -5.33 21.73
C GLN A 69 2.04 -6.49 21.71
N ARG A 70 2.33 -7.52 20.94
CA ARG A 70 1.55 -8.75 20.86
C ARG A 70 2.25 -9.86 21.62
N VAL A 71 1.50 -10.56 22.44
CA VAL A 71 1.98 -11.71 23.20
C VAL A 71 1.16 -12.95 22.86
N GLN A 72 1.81 -14.10 22.80
CA GLN A 72 1.21 -15.41 22.70
C GLN A 72 1.09 -16.00 24.13
N LEU A 73 -0.12 -16.40 24.49
CA LEU A 73 -0.42 -17.05 25.77
C LEU A 73 -0.55 -18.54 25.53
N LYS A 74 0.34 -19.33 26.13
CA LYS A 74 0.37 -20.77 25.98
C LYS A 74 -0.50 -21.47 27.03
N GLN A 75 -0.88 -22.71 26.75
CA GLN A 75 -1.73 -23.49 27.65
C GLN A 75 -1.07 -23.81 28.98
N ASP A 76 0.26 -23.86 29.04
CA ASP A 76 1.05 -24.09 30.27
C ASP A 76 1.15 -22.86 31.18
N GLY A 77 0.48 -21.76 30.83
CA GLY A 77 0.52 -20.50 31.57
C GLY A 77 1.74 -19.62 31.25
N SER A 78 2.65 -20.08 30.42
CA SER A 78 3.75 -19.25 29.93
C SER A 78 3.29 -18.31 28.81
N TRP A 79 4.08 -17.29 28.52
CA TRP A 79 3.82 -16.38 27.41
C TRP A 79 5.13 -15.97 26.74
N GLN A 80 5.04 -15.49 25.50
CA GLN A 80 6.18 -14.95 24.77
C GLN A 80 5.79 -13.76 23.89
N TYR A 81 6.72 -12.85 23.70
CA TYR A 81 6.53 -11.75 22.76
C TYR A 81 6.52 -12.24 21.32
N MET A 82 5.55 -11.74 20.54
CA MET A 82 5.38 -12.04 19.12
C MET A 82 5.68 -10.84 18.21
N GLY A 83 6.16 -9.74 18.80
CA GLY A 83 6.41 -8.48 18.10
C GLY A 83 5.33 -7.45 18.35
N ASN A 84 5.13 -6.54 17.40
CA ASN A 84 4.12 -5.51 17.53
C ASN A 84 2.71 -6.08 17.35
N ALA A 85 1.74 -5.50 18.07
CA ALA A 85 0.33 -5.70 17.76
C ALA A 85 0.01 -5.07 16.40
N PRO A 86 -0.58 -5.80 15.43
CA PRO A 86 -0.96 -5.24 14.15
C PRO A 86 -1.98 -4.11 14.31
N MET A 87 -1.76 -3.02 13.60
CA MET A 87 -2.65 -1.86 13.58
C MET A 87 -2.60 -1.20 12.21
N VAL A 88 -3.74 -0.75 11.72
CA VAL A 88 -3.85 0.03 10.49
C VAL A 88 -4.81 1.17 10.72
N THR A 89 -4.30 2.40 10.61
CA THR A 89 -5.07 3.65 10.59
C THR A 89 -4.67 4.46 9.37
N GLN A 90 -5.31 5.61 9.14
CA GLN A 90 -5.01 6.48 8.02
C GLN A 90 -3.53 6.94 7.99
N ASP A 91 -2.94 7.17 9.15
CA ASP A 91 -1.58 7.71 9.30
C ASP A 91 -0.59 6.75 9.98
N HIS A 92 -1.00 5.52 10.30
CA HIS A 92 -0.18 4.58 11.03
C HIS A 92 -0.47 3.14 10.62
N VAL A 93 0.55 2.43 10.19
CA VAL A 93 0.51 0.99 9.91
C VAL A 93 1.58 0.29 10.73
N LYS A 94 1.15 -0.65 11.55
CA LYS A 94 2.01 -1.45 12.40
C LYS A 94 1.83 -2.92 12.06
N SER A 95 2.91 -3.59 11.71
CA SER A 95 2.98 -5.04 11.51
C SER A 95 3.83 -5.67 12.63
N THR A 96 3.95 -7.00 12.64
CA THR A 96 4.77 -7.71 13.62
C THR A 96 6.19 -7.16 13.73
N LEU A 97 6.80 -6.81 12.62
CA LEU A 97 8.20 -6.37 12.58
C LEU A 97 8.38 -4.89 12.29
N LEU A 98 7.46 -4.26 11.58
CA LEU A 98 7.56 -2.88 11.13
C LEU A 98 6.48 -2.01 11.78
N ASP A 99 6.88 -0.80 12.12
CA ASP A 99 6.03 0.28 12.60
C ASP A 99 6.26 1.50 11.71
N ILE A 100 5.25 1.91 10.95
CA ILE A 100 5.36 3.01 9.98
C ILE A 100 4.27 4.04 10.31
N LYS A 101 4.70 5.21 10.78
CA LYS A 101 3.79 6.27 11.24
C LYS A 101 4.08 7.60 10.55
N LEU A 102 3.08 8.19 9.93
CA LEU A 102 3.12 9.56 9.42
C LEU A 102 2.97 10.53 10.59
N GLN A 103 4.08 11.18 10.97
CA GLN A 103 4.08 12.12 12.10
C GLN A 103 3.42 13.44 11.73
N LYS A 104 3.82 14.02 10.60
CA LYS A 104 3.29 15.28 10.09
C LYS A 104 3.54 15.47 8.61
N VAL A 105 2.79 16.39 8.01
CA VAL A 105 2.99 16.88 6.65
C VAL A 105 3.17 18.38 6.69
N VAL A 106 4.18 18.88 5.97
CA VAL A 106 4.56 20.29 5.94
C VAL A 106 4.59 20.78 4.49
N ILE A 107 3.94 21.90 4.21
CA ILE A 107 4.12 22.63 2.95
C ILE A 107 5.28 23.60 3.10
N GLU A 108 6.39 23.31 2.44
CA GLU A 108 7.53 24.24 2.37
C GLU A 108 7.36 25.17 1.17
N ARG A 109 7.29 26.47 1.43
CA ARG A 109 7.26 27.54 0.42
C ARG A 109 8.63 28.18 0.30
N HIS A 110 9.31 27.89 -0.79
CA HIS A 110 10.63 28.41 -1.09
C HIS A 110 10.52 29.68 -1.93
N GLU A 111 11.07 30.79 -1.46
CA GLU A 111 11.08 32.07 -2.15
C GLU A 111 12.51 32.45 -2.56
N LYS A 112 12.73 32.72 -3.84
CA LYS A 112 14.02 33.23 -4.36
C LYS A 112 13.80 34.53 -5.14
N LYS A 113 14.41 35.58 -4.69
CA LYS A 113 14.46 36.85 -5.44
C LYS A 113 15.46 36.74 -6.58
N VAL A 114 14.95 36.90 -7.81
CA VAL A 114 15.78 36.96 -9.02
C VAL A 114 15.53 38.30 -9.68
N GLN A 115 16.46 39.23 -9.49
CA GLN A 115 16.33 40.63 -9.92
C GLN A 115 15.09 41.29 -9.27
N LYS A 116 14.10 41.72 -10.10
CA LYS A 116 12.84 42.35 -9.65
C LYS A 116 11.72 41.35 -9.40
N ASN A 117 11.94 40.06 -9.71
CA ASN A 117 10.91 39.01 -9.63
C ASN A 117 11.14 38.08 -8.43
N VAL A 118 10.06 37.60 -7.84
CA VAL A 118 10.07 36.53 -6.83
C VAL A 118 9.67 35.24 -7.52
N ARG A 119 10.52 34.24 -7.46
CA ARG A 119 10.17 32.86 -7.87
C ARG A 119 9.74 32.09 -6.63
N LEU A 120 8.61 31.41 -6.75
CA LEU A 120 8.06 30.56 -5.72
C LEU A 120 8.16 29.09 -6.18
N ARG A 121 8.61 28.26 -5.28
CA ARG A 121 8.54 26.81 -5.42
C ARG A 121 7.92 26.24 -4.15
N THR A 122 6.97 25.33 -4.31
CA THR A 122 6.34 24.65 -3.18
C THR A 122 6.68 23.18 -3.20
N GLN A 123 6.86 22.62 -2.02
CA GLN A 123 7.09 21.19 -1.82
C GLN A 123 6.22 20.71 -0.68
N THR A 124 5.71 19.48 -0.80
CA THR A 124 5.07 18.78 0.31
C THR A 124 6.10 17.85 0.95
N VAL A 125 6.28 17.99 2.26
CA VAL A 125 7.28 17.25 3.03
C VAL A 125 6.58 16.36 4.03
N PHE A 126 6.76 15.06 3.90
CA PHE A 126 6.21 14.04 4.81
C PHE A 126 7.29 13.63 5.81
N TYR A 127 6.95 13.64 7.08
CA TYR A 127 7.79 13.13 8.16
C TYR A 127 7.23 11.79 8.59
N VAL A 128 7.91 10.71 8.25
CA VAL A 128 7.48 9.34 8.51
C VAL A 128 8.44 8.69 9.49
N ASN A 129 7.94 8.28 10.65
CA ASN A 129 8.72 7.46 11.57
C ASN A 129 8.65 6.01 11.12
N LEU A 130 9.80 5.38 11.05
CA LEU A 130 9.99 3.97 10.72
C LEU A 130 10.64 3.28 11.90
N GLY A 131 9.98 2.28 12.45
CA GLY A 131 10.50 1.46 13.55
C GLY A 131 10.66 0.01 13.11
N LEU A 132 11.76 -0.63 13.49
CA LEU A 132 12.01 -2.05 13.27
C LEU A 132 12.04 -2.77 14.61
N SER A 133 11.16 -3.76 14.76
CA SER A 133 11.09 -4.58 15.98
C SER A 133 12.45 -5.24 16.29
N GLY A 134 12.80 -5.34 17.58
CA GLY A 134 13.97 -6.08 18.03
C GLY A 134 13.94 -7.59 17.72
N LEU A 135 12.78 -8.12 17.30
CA LEU A 135 12.64 -9.50 16.81
C LEU A 135 13.09 -9.66 15.34
N ALA A 136 13.33 -8.58 14.63
CA ALA A 136 13.83 -8.65 13.26
C ALA A 136 15.24 -9.26 13.25
N LYS A 137 15.49 -10.16 12.29
CA LYS A 137 16.78 -10.86 12.17
C LYS A 137 17.82 -10.09 11.36
N LYS A 138 17.40 -9.06 10.65
CA LYS A 138 18.25 -8.27 9.75
C LYS A 138 17.84 -6.80 9.82
N ASP A 139 18.78 -5.94 9.57
CA ASP A 139 18.58 -4.52 9.29
C ASP A 139 17.87 -4.32 7.95
N ILE A 140 17.25 -3.16 7.81
CA ILE A 140 16.64 -2.69 6.56
C ILE A 140 17.37 -1.42 6.16
N SER A 141 17.85 -1.39 4.91
CA SER A 141 18.50 -0.22 4.33
C SER A 141 17.77 0.22 3.06
N ILE A 142 17.42 1.50 2.99
CA ILE A 142 16.76 2.12 1.85
C ILE A 142 17.74 3.11 1.23
N ILE A 143 18.06 2.88 -0.03
CA ILE A 143 18.99 3.71 -0.80
C ILE A 143 18.23 4.59 -1.81
N LYS A 144 18.90 5.57 -2.39
CA LYS A 144 18.32 6.52 -3.35
C LYS A 144 17.58 5.86 -4.53
N ASN A 145 18.07 4.72 -5.00
CA ASN A 145 17.44 3.99 -6.10
C ASN A 145 16.07 3.43 -5.75
N ASP A 146 15.72 3.40 -4.48
CA ASP A 146 14.43 2.88 -3.99
C ASP A 146 13.31 3.93 -4.04
N MET A 147 13.60 5.19 -4.49
CA MET A 147 12.56 6.23 -4.60
C MET A 147 11.41 5.85 -5.55
N SER A 148 11.65 4.99 -6.54
CA SER A 148 10.60 4.48 -7.44
C SER A 148 9.54 3.64 -6.73
N HIS A 149 9.84 3.15 -5.54
CA HIS A 149 8.95 2.38 -4.70
C HIS A 149 8.13 3.23 -3.72
N ILE A 150 8.38 4.55 -3.72
CA ILE A 150 7.61 5.51 -2.93
C ILE A 150 6.82 6.38 -3.90
N GLU A 151 5.51 6.41 -3.72
CA GLU A 151 4.61 7.28 -4.48
C GLU A 151 3.96 8.30 -3.55
N VAL A 152 3.71 9.50 -4.08
CA VAL A 152 2.92 10.52 -3.41
C VAL A 152 1.74 10.87 -4.30
N ASN A 153 0.54 10.66 -3.79
CA ASN A 153 -0.71 10.89 -4.51
C ASN A 153 -1.64 11.80 -3.70
N ASP A 154 -2.60 12.43 -4.36
CA ASP A 154 -3.74 13.07 -3.70
C ASP A 154 -5.00 12.21 -3.80
N ASN A 155 -6.07 12.66 -3.13
CA ASN A 155 -7.37 11.99 -3.16
C ASN A 155 -8.03 11.94 -4.56
N ASN A 156 -7.54 12.72 -5.52
CA ASN A 156 -8.01 12.73 -6.91
C ASN A 156 -7.19 11.79 -7.81
N GLY A 157 -6.21 11.07 -7.23
CA GLY A 157 -5.35 10.13 -7.95
C GLY A 157 -4.19 10.78 -8.71
N LYS A 158 -3.95 12.08 -8.55
CA LYS A 158 -2.79 12.75 -9.15
C LYS A 158 -1.52 12.38 -8.39
N THR A 159 -0.51 11.95 -9.12
CA THR A 159 0.81 11.59 -8.59
C THR A 159 1.76 12.79 -8.63
N TYR A 160 2.57 12.92 -7.59
CA TYR A 160 3.58 13.98 -7.42
C TYR A 160 4.97 13.36 -7.38
N PRO A 161 5.94 13.91 -8.15
CA PRO A 161 7.30 13.39 -8.16
C PRO A 161 7.94 13.48 -6.77
N VAL A 162 8.54 12.38 -6.31
CA VAL A 162 9.41 12.37 -5.12
C VAL A 162 10.74 12.98 -5.50
N LEU A 163 11.14 14.04 -4.80
CA LEU A 163 12.35 14.81 -5.09
C LEU A 163 13.55 14.31 -4.28
N SER A 164 13.31 13.95 -3.01
CA SER A 164 14.37 13.46 -2.13
C SER A 164 13.82 12.68 -0.95
N ILE A 165 14.67 11.82 -0.38
CA ILE A 165 14.47 11.10 0.86
C ILE A 165 15.66 11.38 1.77
N HIS A 166 15.43 11.66 3.06
CA HIS A 166 16.47 11.85 4.06
C HIS A 166 16.15 11.12 5.36
N PRO A 167 17.15 10.56 6.08
CA PRO A 167 18.55 10.45 5.67
C PRO A 167 18.73 9.57 4.43
N GLU A 168 19.90 9.62 3.81
CA GLU A 168 20.24 8.76 2.68
C GLU A 168 21.61 8.12 2.94
N PRO A 169 21.69 6.78 3.06
CA PRO A 169 20.57 5.84 3.11
C PRO A 169 19.75 5.93 4.39
N VAL A 170 18.49 5.50 4.33
CA VAL A 170 17.69 5.25 5.55
C VAL A 170 18.08 3.87 6.06
N VAL A 171 18.63 3.79 7.26
CA VAL A 171 19.04 2.51 7.87
C VAL A 171 18.25 2.26 9.14
N LEU A 172 17.61 1.09 9.22
CA LEU A 172 16.87 0.61 10.38
C LEU A 172 17.57 -0.62 10.92
N ASN A 173 18.10 -0.54 12.13
CA ASN A 173 18.59 -1.69 12.85
C ASN A 173 17.47 -2.33 13.68
N PRO A 174 17.52 -3.64 13.98
CA PRO A 174 16.55 -4.27 14.88
C PRO A 174 16.48 -3.53 16.23
N GLY A 175 15.26 -3.21 16.65
CA GLY A 175 14.99 -2.47 17.90
C GLY A 175 15.22 -0.96 17.79
N SER A 176 15.46 -0.41 16.60
CA SER A 176 15.63 1.02 16.39
C SER A 176 14.47 1.64 15.61
N ASP A 177 14.36 2.95 15.68
CA ASP A 177 13.49 3.77 14.85
C ASP A 177 14.27 4.92 14.20
N THR A 178 13.75 5.45 13.12
CA THR A 178 14.29 6.62 12.44
C THR A 178 13.17 7.42 11.79
N THR A 179 13.37 8.73 11.68
CA THR A 179 12.45 9.59 10.93
C THR A 179 12.95 9.76 9.51
N MET A 180 12.17 9.27 8.57
CA MET A 180 12.38 9.49 7.15
C MET A 180 11.63 10.75 6.71
N VAL A 181 12.31 11.64 6.00
CA VAL A 181 11.74 12.87 5.44
C VAL A 181 11.66 12.71 3.92
N ILE A 182 10.44 12.63 3.41
CA ILE A 182 10.16 12.50 1.98
C ILE A 182 9.70 13.86 1.45
N ARG A 183 10.37 14.39 0.42
CA ARG A 183 9.97 15.61 -0.27
C ARG A 183 9.36 15.27 -1.62
N ALA A 184 8.14 15.75 -1.84
CA ALA A 184 7.47 15.67 -3.13
C ALA A 184 7.23 17.05 -3.72
N ASP A 185 7.18 17.14 -5.05
CA ASP A 185 6.98 18.40 -5.75
C ASP A 185 5.55 18.94 -5.53
N GLY A 186 5.44 20.25 -5.49
CA GLY A 186 4.19 20.97 -5.41
C GLY A 186 3.51 20.94 -4.04
N SER A 187 2.41 21.69 -3.95
CA SER A 187 1.51 21.74 -2.79
C SER A 187 0.07 21.57 -3.25
N PRO A 188 -0.87 21.18 -2.35
CA PRO A 188 -2.29 21.24 -2.67
C PRO A 188 -2.67 22.69 -3.05
N LEU A 189 -3.36 22.84 -4.15
CA LEU A 189 -3.94 24.12 -4.54
C LEU A 189 -5.41 24.12 -4.10
N TRP A 190 -5.86 25.22 -3.53
CA TRP A 190 -7.27 25.38 -3.13
C TRP A 190 -8.26 25.22 -4.30
N LEU A 191 -7.80 25.44 -5.54
CA LEU A 191 -8.58 25.26 -6.78
C LEU A 191 -8.75 23.79 -7.19
N ASP A 192 -7.90 22.88 -6.71
CA ASP A 192 -7.86 21.49 -7.17
C ASP A 192 -8.76 20.56 -6.33
N ASP A 193 -9.49 21.07 -5.34
CA ASP A 193 -10.33 20.31 -4.38
C ASP A 193 -9.58 19.10 -3.78
N VAL A 194 -8.29 19.31 -3.49
CA VAL A 194 -7.46 18.29 -2.84
C VAL A 194 -7.77 18.30 -1.34
N LYS A 195 -8.32 17.19 -0.85
CA LYS A 195 -8.71 17.01 0.57
C LYS A 195 -7.63 16.33 1.39
N SER A 196 -6.89 15.41 0.78
CA SER A 196 -5.81 14.69 1.45
C SER A 196 -4.66 14.39 0.51
N ARG A 197 -3.47 14.16 1.09
CA ARG A 197 -2.32 13.60 0.39
C ARG A 197 -1.84 12.35 1.09
N SER A 198 -1.38 11.40 0.28
CA SER A 198 -0.92 10.09 0.71
C SER A 198 0.51 9.85 0.27
N VAL A 199 1.28 9.19 1.11
CA VAL A 199 2.53 8.55 0.74
C VAL A 199 2.31 7.05 0.73
N ILE A 200 2.70 6.39 -0.35
CA ILE A 200 2.51 4.96 -0.59
C ILE A 200 3.87 4.29 -0.68
N PHE A 201 4.10 3.32 0.18
CA PHE A 201 5.26 2.44 0.12
C PHE A 201 4.86 1.17 -0.62
N LYS A 202 5.44 0.96 -1.80
CA LYS A 202 5.17 -0.23 -2.61
C LYS A 202 5.78 -1.48 -1.95
N PRO A 203 5.23 -2.68 -2.27
CA PRO A 203 5.81 -3.94 -1.80
C PRO A 203 7.29 -4.04 -2.18
N GLU A 204 8.04 -4.88 -1.47
CA GLU A 204 9.43 -5.26 -1.71
C GLU A 204 10.50 -4.40 -1.01
N ILE A 205 10.30 -3.10 -0.75
CA ILE A 205 11.34 -2.27 -0.10
C ILE A 205 11.65 -2.71 1.33
N TYR A 206 10.60 -3.07 2.09
CA TYR A 206 10.72 -3.33 3.53
C TYR A 206 10.38 -4.77 3.90
N GLY A 207 10.38 -5.68 2.94
CA GLY A 207 9.81 -7.01 3.14
C GLY A 207 8.29 -6.97 3.37
N ILE A 208 7.64 -5.87 3.00
CA ILE A 208 6.19 -5.69 3.08
C ILE A 208 5.57 -6.43 1.89
N GLN A 209 4.59 -7.29 2.15
CA GLN A 209 3.91 -8.06 1.10
C GLN A 209 2.83 -7.26 0.37
N GLN A 210 2.30 -6.22 1.02
CA GLN A 210 1.24 -5.36 0.48
C GLN A 210 1.65 -3.89 0.57
N PRO A 211 1.17 -3.02 -0.35
CA PRO A 211 1.48 -1.60 -0.27
C PRO A 211 0.96 -1.00 1.03
N VAL A 212 1.78 -0.14 1.65
CA VAL A 212 1.40 0.64 2.82
C VAL A 212 1.08 2.05 2.37
N THR A 213 -0.15 2.49 2.62
CA THR A 213 -0.60 3.85 2.34
C THR A 213 -0.81 4.60 3.64
N LEU A 214 -0.13 5.74 3.78
CA LEU A 214 -0.33 6.68 4.88
C LEU A 214 -0.86 7.98 4.30
N SER A 215 -1.93 8.51 4.85
CA SER A 215 -2.54 9.75 4.37
C SER A 215 -2.83 10.73 5.50
N ARG A 216 -2.94 12.01 5.13
CA ARG A 216 -3.35 13.09 6.04
C ARG A 216 -4.19 14.11 5.29
N ASP A 217 -5.17 14.67 5.98
CA ASP A 217 -6.04 15.71 5.45
C ASP A 217 -5.26 17.01 5.31
N VAL A 218 -5.55 17.76 4.25
CA VAL A 218 -4.84 19.02 3.93
C VAL A 218 -5.00 20.07 5.01
N ASP A 219 -6.13 20.06 5.72
CA ASP A 219 -6.41 20.98 6.82
C ASP A 219 -5.46 20.79 8.02
N ASP A 220 -4.84 19.60 8.13
CA ASP A 220 -3.84 19.26 9.17
C ASP A 220 -2.39 19.52 8.73
N PHE A 221 -2.16 20.14 7.57
CA PHE A 221 -0.81 20.43 7.10
C PHE A 221 -0.24 21.67 7.77
N GLU A 222 1.01 21.56 8.20
CA GLU A 222 1.79 22.71 8.64
C GLU A 222 2.32 23.51 7.43
N GLU A 223 2.39 24.82 7.53
CA GLU A 223 3.03 25.67 6.51
C GLU A 223 4.35 26.25 7.02
N LYS A 224 5.38 26.21 6.18
CA LYS A 224 6.71 26.75 6.49
C LYS A 224 7.25 27.55 5.31
N LYS A 225 7.69 28.79 5.58
CA LYS A 225 8.47 29.56 4.62
C LYS A 225 9.94 29.22 4.74
N VAL A 226 10.59 28.95 3.61
CA VAL A 226 12.00 28.62 3.53
C VAL A 226 12.67 29.63 2.61
N ALA A 227 13.76 30.24 3.06
CA ALA A 227 14.51 31.19 2.27
C ALA A 227 15.38 30.47 1.22
N GLY A 228 15.21 30.84 -0.04
CA GLY A 228 16.00 30.31 -1.15
C GLY A 228 15.62 28.92 -1.61
N PHE A 229 16.08 28.57 -2.80
CA PHE A 229 16.15 27.20 -3.33
C PHE A 229 17.34 27.12 -4.28
N GLU A 230 18.00 25.98 -4.30
CA GLU A 230 19.11 25.69 -5.22
C GLU A 230 18.62 25.45 -6.66
#